data_29eaff7f1689a78df9392ee20442e309
#
_entry.id   29eaff7f1689a78df9392ee20442e309
#
_cell.length_a   1.000
_cell.length_b   1.000
_cell.length_c   1.000
_cell.angle_alpha   90.00
_cell.angle_beta   90.00
_cell.angle_gamma   90.00
#
_symmetry.space_group_name_H-M   'P 1'
#
loop_
_entity.id
_entity.type
_entity.pdbx_description
1 polymer ?
#
loop_
_entity_poly.entity_id
_entity_poly.type
_entity_poly.pdbx_seq_one_letter_code
_entity_poly.pdbx_strand_id
1 'polypeptide(L)'
;QISEQIAQANNQIEGTEAQLAAFQTQQELILSELEDAQSLLEKGLAQASRVSSLQREQARLLGEIGSLKATLAQVRGQIAALEIQVLKLTTTRREEANTTLSDLQYREIELAERRLSLRETLSRMEIRSPVSGVVYDSQIFALQAVLSPAAPIMYVIPQDQPLVVAARIESINIDQVHVGQEASLRFVAFEQR
;
A
#
# COMPACT_ATOMS: atom_id res chain seq x y z
N GLN A 1 -20.93 -7.67 14.77
CA GLN A 1 -22.21 -8.12 14.17
C GLN A 1 -22.09 -9.49 13.49
N ILE A 2 -21.17 -9.70 12.52
CA ILE A 2 -20.97 -11.04 11.88
C ILE A 2 -20.47 -12.06 12.90
N SER A 3 -19.52 -11.70 13.76
CA SER A 3 -19.02 -12.58 14.82
C SER A 3 -20.08 -13.01 15.81
N GLU A 4 -21.04 -12.15 16.12
CA GLU A 4 -22.19 -12.47 16.97
C GLU A 4 -23.13 -13.45 16.27
N GLN A 5 -23.35 -13.28 14.96
CA GLN A 5 -24.16 -14.23 14.17
C GLN A 5 -23.51 -15.61 14.11
N ILE A 6 -22.18 -15.69 13.96
CA ILE A 6 -21.45 -16.96 14.03
C ILE A 6 -21.57 -17.58 15.42
N ALA A 7 -21.42 -16.80 16.50
CA ALA A 7 -21.59 -17.30 17.85
C ALA A 7 -23.01 -17.84 18.09
N GLN A 8 -24.04 -17.14 17.62
CA GLN A 8 -25.43 -17.59 17.71
C GLN A 8 -25.67 -18.91 16.93
N ALA A 9 -25.11 -19.02 15.72
CA ALA A 9 -25.17 -20.22 14.92
C ALA A 9 -24.47 -21.42 15.60
N ASN A 10 -23.32 -21.19 16.25
CA ASN A 10 -22.62 -22.21 17.03
C ASN A 10 -23.46 -22.71 18.22
N ASN A 11 -24.11 -21.80 18.96
CA ASN A 11 -24.99 -22.18 20.05
C ASN A 11 -26.19 -23.02 19.54
N GLN A 12 -26.70 -22.71 18.34
CA GLN A 12 -27.75 -23.48 17.72
C GLN A 12 -27.26 -24.88 17.33
N ILE A 13 -26.04 -25.02 16.81
CA ILE A 13 -25.39 -26.30 16.53
C ILE A 13 -25.34 -27.15 17.82
N GLU A 14 -24.78 -26.58 18.90
CA GLU A 14 -24.63 -27.27 20.17
C GLU A 14 -25.97 -27.79 20.71
N GLY A 15 -27.01 -26.95 20.71
CA GLY A 15 -28.35 -27.36 21.11
C GLY A 15 -28.93 -28.47 20.21
N THR A 16 -28.71 -28.38 18.90
CA THR A 16 -29.21 -29.40 17.94
C THR A 16 -28.43 -30.71 18.06
N GLU A 17 -27.11 -30.65 18.32
CA GLU A 17 -26.28 -31.83 18.58
C GLU A 17 -26.69 -32.56 19.87
N ALA A 18 -27.02 -31.81 20.93
CA ALA A 18 -27.55 -32.40 22.16
C ALA A 18 -28.86 -33.12 21.93
N GLN A 19 -29.79 -32.53 21.15
CA GLN A 19 -31.05 -33.20 20.77
C GLN A 19 -30.78 -34.45 19.91
N LEU A 20 -29.87 -34.37 18.94
CA LEU A 20 -29.50 -35.49 18.10
C LEU A 20 -28.95 -36.67 18.93
N ALA A 21 -28.08 -36.38 19.88
CA ALA A 21 -27.55 -37.41 20.80
C ALA A 21 -28.64 -38.07 21.61
N ALA A 22 -29.61 -37.30 22.14
CA ALA A 22 -30.76 -37.85 22.86
C ALA A 22 -31.61 -38.79 22.00
N PHE A 23 -31.93 -38.38 20.76
CA PHE A 23 -32.66 -39.22 19.82
C PHE A 23 -31.90 -40.47 19.39
N GLN A 24 -30.56 -40.40 19.25
CA GLN A 24 -29.73 -41.56 18.97
C GLN A 24 -29.73 -42.55 20.12
N THR A 25 -29.62 -42.09 21.35
CA THR A 25 -29.78 -42.97 22.53
C THR A 25 -31.14 -43.63 22.58
N GLN A 26 -32.22 -42.86 22.31
CA GLN A 26 -33.57 -43.41 22.24
C GLN A 26 -33.73 -44.45 21.13
N GLN A 27 -33.08 -44.23 19.97
CA GLN A 27 -33.07 -45.19 18.88
C GLN A 27 -32.38 -46.49 19.27
N GLU A 28 -31.23 -46.40 19.98
CA GLU A 28 -30.51 -47.60 20.50
C GLU A 28 -31.41 -48.44 21.44
N LEU A 29 -32.14 -47.78 22.36
CA LEU A 29 -33.08 -48.44 23.26
C LEU A 29 -34.23 -49.15 22.48
N ILE A 30 -34.83 -48.47 21.51
CA ILE A 30 -35.89 -49.03 20.68
C ILE A 30 -35.40 -50.22 19.85
N LEU A 31 -34.13 -50.16 19.35
CA LEU A 31 -33.52 -51.27 18.62
C LEU A 31 -33.37 -52.52 19.54
N SER A 32 -32.92 -52.35 20.78
CA SER A 32 -32.84 -53.43 21.76
C SER A 32 -34.20 -54.00 22.09
N GLU A 33 -35.22 -53.13 22.36
CA GLU A 33 -36.59 -53.58 22.62
C GLU A 33 -37.18 -54.34 21.41
N LEU A 34 -36.85 -53.89 20.19
CA LEU A 34 -37.34 -54.53 18.96
C LEU A 34 -36.74 -55.93 18.80
N GLU A 35 -35.43 -56.09 19.05
CA GLU A 35 -34.76 -57.38 19.01
C GLU A 35 -35.34 -58.37 20.04
N ASP A 36 -35.56 -57.91 21.27
CA ASP A 36 -36.18 -58.70 22.32
C ASP A 36 -37.61 -59.11 21.94
N ALA A 37 -38.44 -58.17 21.45
CA ALA A 37 -39.83 -58.44 21.02
C ALA A 37 -39.90 -59.40 19.83
N GLN A 38 -38.97 -59.34 18.89
CA GLN A 38 -38.83 -60.26 17.77
C GLN A 38 -38.51 -61.68 18.25
N SER A 39 -37.50 -61.81 19.16
CA SER A 39 -37.16 -63.11 19.77
C SER A 39 -38.32 -63.74 20.53
N LEU A 40 -39.09 -62.94 21.28
CA LEU A 40 -40.28 -63.42 22.00
C LEU A 40 -41.41 -63.80 21.05
N LEU A 41 -41.62 -63.11 19.94
CA LEU A 41 -42.58 -63.40 18.91
C LEU A 41 -42.25 -64.76 18.25
N GLU A 42 -40.98 -65.01 17.91
CA GLU A 42 -40.52 -66.32 17.36
C GLU A 42 -40.84 -67.50 18.30
N LYS A 43 -40.74 -67.24 19.60
CA LYS A 43 -41.10 -68.23 20.64
C LYS A 43 -42.60 -68.33 20.91
N GLY A 44 -43.43 -67.55 20.20
CA GLY A 44 -44.87 -67.50 20.39
C GLY A 44 -45.37 -66.82 21.69
N LEU A 45 -44.45 -66.06 22.35
CA LEU A 45 -44.68 -65.41 23.64
C LEU A 45 -45.02 -63.92 23.54
N ALA A 46 -44.90 -63.28 22.33
CA ALA A 46 -45.25 -61.90 22.08
C ALA A 46 -46.28 -61.77 20.95
N GLN A 47 -46.99 -60.63 20.89
CA GLN A 47 -47.93 -60.29 19.82
C GLN A 47 -47.24 -59.59 18.67
N ALA A 48 -47.51 -59.91 17.43
CA ALA A 48 -47.01 -59.28 16.24
C ALA A 48 -47.29 -57.75 16.22
N SER A 49 -48.37 -57.30 16.83
CA SER A 49 -48.71 -55.88 16.96
C SER A 49 -47.66 -55.08 17.76
N ARG A 50 -47.04 -55.72 18.75
CA ARG A 50 -45.97 -55.07 19.55
C ARG A 50 -44.72 -54.80 18.68
N VAL A 51 -44.33 -55.83 17.92
CA VAL A 51 -43.17 -55.66 16.97
C VAL A 51 -43.48 -54.57 15.95
N SER A 52 -44.68 -54.56 15.36
CA SER A 52 -45.10 -53.54 14.40
C SER A 52 -45.15 -52.14 15.02
N SER A 53 -45.50 -51.98 16.30
CA SER A 53 -45.50 -50.67 16.98
C SER A 53 -44.09 -50.14 17.21
N LEU A 54 -43.16 -51.01 17.61
CA LEU A 54 -41.72 -50.64 17.79
C LEU A 54 -41.07 -50.28 16.46
N GLN A 55 -41.40 -51.01 15.38
CA GLN A 55 -40.90 -50.66 14.03
C GLN A 55 -41.40 -49.28 13.57
N ARG A 56 -42.64 -48.91 13.82
CA ARG A 56 -43.17 -47.58 13.51
C ARG A 56 -42.45 -46.50 14.35
N GLU A 57 -42.18 -46.75 15.63
CA GLU A 57 -41.48 -45.82 16.49
C GLU A 57 -40.01 -45.66 16.05
N GLN A 58 -39.35 -46.74 15.67
CA GLN A 58 -37.99 -46.70 15.08
C GLN A 58 -37.98 -45.84 13.81
N ALA A 59 -38.96 -46.04 12.90
CA ALA A 59 -39.05 -45.25 11.67
C ALA A 59 -39.28 -43.75 11.95
N ARG A 60 -40.11 -43.43 12.98
CA ARG A 60 -40.32 -42.06 13.43
C ARG A 60 -39.03 -41.42 13.94
N LEU A 61 -38.29 -42.12 14.81
CA LEU A 61 -37.01 -41.63 15.36
C LEU A 61 -35.96 -41.43 14.27
N LEU A 62 -35.88 -42.31 13.28
CA LEU A 62 -35.01 -42.15 12.12
C LEU A 62 -35.34 -40.89 11.32
N GLY A 63 -36.63 -40.58 11.17
CA GLY A 63 -37.07 -39.34 10.53
C GLY A 63 -36.63 -38.09 11.30
N GLU A 64 -36.80 -38.09 12.63
CA GLU A 64 -36.37 -36.99 13.50
C GLU A 64 -34.84 -36.78 13.45
N ILE A 65 -34.06 -37.87 13.55
CA ILE A 65 -32.60 -37.85 13.40
C ILE A 65 -32.18 -37.28 12.04
N GLY A 66 -32.87 -37.71 10.96
CA GLY A 66 -32.64 -37.18 9.62
C GLY A 66 -32.89 -35.66 9.53
N SER A 67 -33.99 -35.19 10.11
CA SER A 67 -34.37 -33.78 10.18
C SER A 67 -33.31 -32.93 10.94
N LEU A 68 -32.87 -33.42 12.12
CA LEU A 68 -31.84 -32.74 12.91
C LEU A 68 -30.48 -32.67 12.17
N LYS A 69 -30.09 -33.75 11.49
CA LYS A 69 -28.90 -33.77 10.65
C LYS A 69 -28.96 -32.74 9.50
N ALA A 70 -30.13 -32.62 8.86
CA ALA A 70 -30.35 -31.62 7.82
C ALA A 70 -30.23 -30.18 8.38
N THR A 71 -30.85 -29.94 9.56
CA THR A 71 -30.72 -28.64 10.26
C THR A 71 -29.29 -28.31 10.59
N LEU A 72 -28.51 -29.27 11.13
CA LEU A 72 -27.08 -29.10 11.39
C LEU A 72 -26.29 -28.72 10.12
N ALA A 73 -26.56 -29.42 9.02
CA ALA A 73 -25.91 -29.13 7.74
C ALA A 73 -26.23 -27.70 7.25
N GLN A 74 -27.50 -27.28 7.40
CA GLN A 74 -27.95 -25.94 7.02
C GLN A 74 -27.24 -24.85 7.85
N VAL A 75 -27.19 -25.01 9.17
CA VAL A 75 -26.53 -24.01 10.07
C VAL A 75 -25.04 -23.96 9.82
N ARG A 76 -24.37 -25.08 9.59
CA ARG A 76 -22.94 -25.12 9.20
C ARG A 76 -22.69 -24.40 7.86
N GLY A 77 -23.60 -24.56 6.90
CA GLY A 77 -23.56 -23.83 5.64
C GLY A 77 -23.70 -22.31 5.83
N GLN A 78 -24.56 -21.87 6.77
CA GLN A 78 -24.68 -20.46 7.12
C GLN A 78 -23.39 -19.90 7.73
N ILE A 79 -22.74 -20.64 8.63
CA ILE A 79 -21.45 -20.24 9.21
C ILE A 79 -20.39 -20.08 8.10
N ALA A 80 -20.27 -21.05 7.20
CA ALA A 80 -19.33 -20.96 6.09
C ALA A 80 -19.57 -19.73 5.20
N ALA A 81 -20.84 -19.40 4.93
CA ALA A 81 -21.19 -18.19 4.18
C ALA A 81 -20.78 -16.90 4.92
N LEU A 82 -20.96 -16.85 6.25
CA LEU A 82 -20.55 -15.72 7.08
C LEU A 82 -19.01 -15.58 7.12
N GLU A 83 -18.28 -16.68 7.21
CA GLU A 83 -16.80 -16.68 7.15
C GLU A 83 -16.28 -16.15 5.82
N ILE A 84 -16.89 -16.55 4.70
CA ILE A 84 -16.58 -16.01 3.37
C ILE A 84 -16.85 -14.50 3.34
N GLN A 85 -17.92 -14.03 3.95
CA GLN A 85 -18.23 -12.60 4.03
C GLN A 85 -17.20 -11.81 4.84
N VAL A 86 -16.68 -12.35 5.95
CA VAL A 86 -15.58 -11.76 6.72
C VAL A 86 -14.31 -11.66 5.87
N LEU A 87 -13.98 -12.74 5.16
CA LEU A 87 -12.81 -12.77 4.28
C LEU A 87 -12.92 -11.71 3.18
N LYS A 88 -14.08 -11.63 2.52
CA LYS A 88 -14.34 -10.62 1.48
C LYS A 88 -14.19 -9.19 2.01
N LEU A 89 -14.76 -8.91 3.20
CA LEU A 89 -14.67 -7.59 3.82
C LEU A 89 -13.20 -7.22 4.13
N THR A 90 -12.42 -8.18 4.61
CA THR A 90 -10.99 -7.99 4.91
C THR A 90 -10.19 -7.70 3.64
N THR A 91 -10.48 -8.45 2.56
CA THR A 91 -9.82 -8.25 1.25
C THR A 91 -10.15 -6.87 0.68
N THR A 92 -11.44 -6.50 0.66
CA THR A 92 -11.87 -5.18 0.17
C THR A 92 -11.21 -4.03 0.95
N ARG A 93 -11.16 -4.11 2.28
CA ARG A 93 -10.47 -3.09 3.10
C ARG A 93 -8.99 -2.98 2.79
N ARG A 94 -8.33 -4.11 2.53
CA ARG A 94 -6.92 -4.12 2.15
C ARG A 94 -6.69 -3.48 0.78
N GLU A 95 -7.58 -3.76 -0.18
CA GLU A 95 -7.53 -3.16 -1.51
C GLU A 95 -7.75 -1.64 -1.45
N GLU A 96 -8.76 -1.17 -0.71
CA GLU A 96 -9.02 0.25 -0.48
C GLU A 96 -7.83 0.95 0.19
N ALA A 97 -7.24 0.33 1.22
CA ALA A 97 -6.07 0.86 1.91
C ALA A 97 -4.84 0.96 0.98
N ASN A 98 -4.61 -0.07 0.15
CA ASN A 98 -3.52 -0.07 -0.83
C ASN A 98 -3.72 1.00 -1.91
N THR A 99 -4.95 1.17 -2.40
CA THR A 99 -5.28 2.23 -3.37
C THR A 99 -5.02 3.59 -2.76
N THR A 100 -5.51 3.83 -1.54
CA THR A 100 -5.29 5.09 -0.82
C THR A 100 -3.81 5.35 -0.57
N LEU A 101 -3.05 4.32 -0.19
CA LEU A 101 -1.60 4.43 0.00
C LEU A 101 -0.88 4.83 -1.29
N SER A 102 -1.23 4.18 -2.40
CA SER A 102 -0.65 4.48 -3.72
C SER A 102 -0.95 5.93 -4.15
N ASP A 103 -2.18 6.39 -3.97
CA ASP A 103 -2.59 7.75 -4.28
C ASP A 103 -1.85 8.80 -3.44
N LEU A 104 -1.65 8.51 -2.14
CA LEU A 104 -0.90 9.38 -1.24
C LEU A 104 0.59 9.43 -1.61
N GLN A 105 1.19 8.30 -1.97
CA GLN A 105 2.58 8.23 -2.45
C GLN A 105 2.77 9.04 -3.74
N TYR A 106 1.82 8.94 -4.66
CA TYR A 106 1.85 9.74 -5.89
C TYR A 106 1.80 11.24 -5.61
N ARG A 107 0.91 11.67 -4.72
CA ARG A 107 0.78 13.07 -4.29
C ARG A 107 2.03 13.55 -3.55
N GLU A 108 2.65 12.71 -2.75
CA GLU A 108 3.89 13.05 -2.05
C GLU A 108 5.00 13.35 -3.07
N ILE A 109 5.18 12.48 -4.08
CA ILE A 109 6.18 12.68 -5.15
C ILE A 109 5.89 13.98 -5.91
N GLU A 110 4.65 14.19 -6.34
CA GLU A 110 4.24 15.41 -7.06
C GLU A 110 4.54 16.68 -6.25
N LEU A 111 4.19 16.68 -4.96
CA LEU A 111 4.44 17.83 -4.08
C LEU A 111 5.94 18.02 -3.78
N ALA A 112 6.72 16.94 -3.69
CA ALA A 112 8.17 17.02 -3.52
C ALA A 112 8.83 17.66 -4.75
N GLU A 113 8.47 17.23 -5.95
CA GLU A 113 8.93 17.81 -7.21
C GLU A 113 8.52 19.28 -7.35
N ARG A 114 7.28 19.61 -7.06
CA ARG A 114 6.81 20.99 -7.08
C ARG A 114 7.54 21.86 -6.08
N ARG A 115 7.81 21.34 -4.88
CA ARG A 115 8.61 22.04 -3.86
C ARG A 115 10.03 22.30 -4.35
N LEU A 116 10.67 21.32 -5.01
CA LEU A 116 12.00 21.46 -5.57
C LEU A 116 12.03 22.54 -6.66
N SER A 117 11.10 22.49 -7.61
CA SER A 117 10.96 23.48 -8.68
C SER A 117 10.74 24.89 -8.15
N LEU A 118 9.85 25.05 -7.15
CA LEU A 118 9.61 26.35 -6.52
C LEU A 118 10.82 26.88 -5.76
N ARG A 119 11.59 26.01 -5.09
CA ARG A 119 12.84 26.39 -4.42
C ARG A 119 13.89 26.84 -5.43
N GLU A 120 14.00 26.15 -6.56
CA GLU A 120 14.92 26.55 -7.63
C GLU A 120 14.51 27.90 -8.23
N THR A 121 13.21 28.09 -8.50
CA THR A 121 12.69 29.38 -8.95
C THR A 121 12.99 30.49 -7.94
N LEU A 122 12.77 30.23 -6.65
CA LEU A 122 13.04 31.20 -5.59
C LEU A 122 14.53 31.54 -5.49
N SER A 123 15.41 30.56 -5.62
CA SER A 123 16.87 30.78 -5.59
C SER A 123 17.35 31.66 -6.76
N ARG A 124 16.67 31.57 -7.90
CA ARG A 124 16.96 32.40 -9.09
C ARG A 124 16.38 33.81 -9.01
N MET A 125 15.47 34.08 -8.09
CA MET A 125 14.95 35.43 -7.89
C MET A 125 15.96 36.38 -7.24
N GLU A 126 16.93 35.84 -6.51
CA GLU A 126 17.99 36.60 -5.91
C GLU A 126 19.29 36.46 -6.74
N ILE A 127 19.61 37.51 -7.49
CA ILE A 127 20.82 37.54 -8.32
C ILE A 127 21.98 38.03 -7.46
N ARG A 128 22.95 37.14 -7.25
CA ARG A 128 24.15 37.43 -6.46
C ARG A 128 25.38 37.38 -7.33
N SER A 129 26.37 38.26 -7.00
CA SER A 129 27.68 38.20 -7.65
C SER A 129 28.40 36.90 -7.30
N PRO A 130 28.96 36.16 -8.28
CA PRO A 130 29.76 34.97 -8.04
C PRO A 130 31.14 35.25 -7.46
N VAL A 131 31.62 36.48 -7.57
CA VAL A 131 32.96 36.91 -7.12
C VAL A 131 32.89 38.25 -6.43
N SER A 132 33.83 38.49 -5.51
CA SER A 132 34.07 39.80 -4.93
C SER A 132 34.82 40.65 -5.92
N GLY A 133 34.44 41.92 -6.07
CA GLY A 133 35.12 42.81 -7.02
C GLY A 133 34.41 44.15 -7.14
N VAL A 134 34.91 44.97 -8.08
CA VAL A 134 34.33 46.26 -8.41
C VAL A 134 33.32 46.14 -9.54
N VAL A 135 32.15 46.72 -9.33
CA VAL A 135 31.11 46.76 -10.36
C VAL A 135 31.53 47.70 -11.49
N TYR A 136 31.48 47.16 -12.70
CA TYR A 136 31.75 47.92 -13.93
C TYR A 136 30.55 47.77 -14.88
N ASP A 137 30.22 48.83 -15.60
CA ASP A 137 29.18 48.87 -16.65
C ASP A 137 27.83 48.24 -16.21
N SER A 138 27.22 48.84 -15.18
CA SER A 138 25.87 48.43 -14.74
C SER A 138 24.83 48.86 -15.77
N GLN A 139 23.98 47.92 -16.19
CA GLN A 139 22.85 48.17 -17.10
C GLN A 139 21.53 48.44 -16.35
N ILE A 140 21.58 48.46 -15.01
CA ILE A 140 20.39 48.71 -14.17
C ILE A 140 20.53 50.11 -13.53
N PHE A 141 19.63 51.00 -13.87
CA PHE A 141 19.62 52.37 -13.39
C PHE A 141 18.41 52.76 -12.54
N ALA A 142 17.39 51.88 -12.45
CA ALA A 142 16.18 52.17 -11.72
C ALA A 142 15.67 50.95 -10.92
N LEU A 143 14.98 51.24 -9.82
CA LEU A 143 14.21 50.20 -9.09
C LEU A 143 13.09 49.70 -9.99
N GLN A 144 12.78 48.43 -9.92
CA GLN A 144 11.77 47.74 -10.74
C GLN A 144 12.06 47.75 -12.25
N ALA A 145 13.31 47.87 -12.64
CA ALA A 145 13.70 47.70 -14.04
C ALA A 145 13.41 46.27 -14.51
N VAL A 146 12.84 46.15 -15.72
CA VAL A 146 12.61 44.84 -16.35
C VAL A 146 13.88 44.33 -16.96
N LEU A 147 14.29 43.12 -16.53
CA LEU A 147 15.47 42.46 -17.06
C LEU A 147 15.08 41.49 -18.17
N SER A 148 15.76 41.55 -19.29
CA SER A 148 15.60 40.56 -20.36
C SER A 148 16.39 39.29 -20.02
N PRO A 149 15.85 38.10 -20.25
CA PRO A 149 16.56 36.85 -20.05
C PRO A 149 17.88 36.85 -20.85
N ALA A 150 18.93 36.30 -20.25
CA ALA A 150 20.27 36.18 -20.83
C ALA A 150 21.00 37.52 -21.17
N ALA A 151 20.43 38.67 -20.83
CA ALA A 151 21.16 39.95 -20.95
C ALA A 151 22.13 40.14 -19.76
N PRO A 152 23.35 40.64 -20.01
CA PRO A 152 24.27 40.96 -18.92
C PRO A 152 23.71 42.13 -18.11
N ILE A 153 23.68 41.98 -16.78
CA ILE A 153 23.15 43.00 -15.85
C ILE A 153 24.23 43.98 -15.45
N MET A 154 25.42 43.50 -15.15
CA MET A 154 26.61 44.25 -14.80
C MET A 154 27.82 43.35 -14.93
N TYR A 155 28.98 43.96 -15.03
CA TYR A 155 30.25 43.27 -14.98
C TYR A 155 30.89 43.47 -13.60
N VAL A 156 31.48 42.42 -13.04
CA VAL A 156 32.22 42.47 -11.79
C VAL A 156 33.68 42.12 -12.06
N ILE A 157 34.59 43.05 -11.82
CA ILE A 157 35.99 42.84 -12.03
C ILE A 157 36.62 42.40 -10.70
N PRO A 158 37.10 41.14 -10.59
CA PRO A 158 37.77 40.66 -9.38
C PRO A 158 39.10 41.41 -9.20
N GLN A 159 39.38 41.85 -7.97
CA GLN A 159 40.62 42.57 -7.66
C GLN A 159 41.73 41.62 -7.23
N ASP A 160 41.42 40.40 -6.90
CA ASP A 160 42.36 39.43 -6.32
C ASP A 160 43.06 38.57 -7.40
N GLN A 161 42.78 38.80 -8.69
CA GLN A 161 43.38 38.03 -9.77
C GLN A 161 44.51 38.84 -10.43
N PRO A 162 45.66 38.22 -10.70
CA PRO A 162 46.73 38.87 -11.43
C PRO A 162 46.29 39.20 -12.86
N LEU A 163 46.68 40.36 -13.32
CA LEU A 163 46.45 40.78 -14.71
C LEU A 163 47.26 39.89 -15.65
N VAL A 164 46.60 39.37 -16.67
CA VAL A 164 47.21 38.59 -17.75
C VAL A 164 47.09 39.35 -19.07
N VAL A 165 48.16 39.34 -19.85
CA VAL A 165 48.20 39.99 -21.15
C VAL A 165 48.19 38.89 -22.21
N ALA A 166 47.19 38.91 -23.10
CA ALA A 166 47.16 38.04 -24.27
C ALA A 166 47.88 38.70 -25.43
N ALA A 167 49.01 38.15 -25.87
CA ALA A 167 49.76 38.61 -27.01
C ALA A 167 49.71 37.63 -28.17
N ARG A 168 49.63 38.12 -29.38
CA ARG A 168 49.76 37.30 -30.59
C ARG A 168 51.16 37.40 -31.10
N ILE A 169 51.83 36.27 -31.28
CA ILE A 169 53.15 36.15 -31.82
C ILE A 169 53.04 35.65 -33.26
N GLU A 170 53.73 36.28 -34.20
CA GLU A 170 53.81 35.85 -35.57
C GLU A 170 54.50 34.48 -35.66
N SER A 171 54.01 33.62 -36.52
CA SER A 171 54.49 32.25 -36.63
C SER A 171 55.98 32.11 -36.95
N ILE A 172 56.60 33.12 -37.58
CA ILE A 172 58.00 33.13 -37.92
C ILE A 172 58.87 33.26 -36.65
N ASN A 173 58.33 33.76 -35.54
CA ASN A 173 59.11 34.04 -34.33
C ASN A 173 58.77 33.02 -33.21
N ILE A 174 58.02 31.97 -33.53
CA ILE A 174 57.56 31.01 -32.52
C ILE A 174 58.67 30.24 -31.84
N ASP A 175 59.80 30.04 -32.54
CA ASP A 175 61.01 29.33 -32.06
C ASP A 175 61.79 30.12 -31.02
N GLN A 176 61.52 31.43 -30.90
CA GLN A 176 62.21 32.33 -29.98
C GLN A 176 61.46 32.51 -28.67
N VAL A 177 60.30 31.89 -28.51
CA VAL A 177 59.46 32.08 -27.33
C VAL A 177 59.22 30.74 -26.64
N HIS A 178 59.46 30.71 -25.36
CA HIS A 178 59.21 29.51 -24.53
C HIS A 178 58.51 29.84 -23.22
N VAL A 179 57.87 28.85 -22.60
CA VAL A 179 57.14 29.01 -21.34
C VAL A 179 58.15 29.36 -20.22
N GLY A 180 57.87 30.44 -19.46
CA GLY A 180 58.72 30.91 -18.37
C GLY A 180 59.72 31.95 -18.78
N GLN A 181 59.74 32.41 -20.04
CA GLN A 181 60.60 33.52 -20.51
C GLN A 181 60.13 34.86 -19.92
N GLU A 182 61.06 35.68 -19.48
CA GLU A 182 60.77 37.06 -19.06
C GLU A 182 60.37 37.92 -20.27
N ALA A 183 59.19 38.57 -20.09
CA ALA A 183 58.63 39.47 -21.10
C ALA A 183 58.56 40.89 -20.56
N SER A 184 59.10 41.87 -21.34
CA SER A 184 59.00 43.29 -21.02
C SER A 184 57.88 43.94 -21.81
N LEU A 185 56.89 44.50 -21.08
CA LEU A 185 55.76 45.19 -21.67
C LEU A 185 55.96 46.69 -21.63
N ARG A 186 55.94 47.33 -22.81
CA ARG A 186 56.00 48.78 -22.92
C ARG A 186 54.62 49.31 -23.32
N PHE A 187 54.02 50.09 -22.41
CA PHE A 187 52.72 50.74 -22.66
C PHE A 187 53.00 52.17 -23.12
N VAL A 188 52.67 52.47 -24.37
CA VAL A 188 52.99 53.81 -24.97
C VAL A 188 52.08 54.90 -24.36
N ALA A 189 50.97 54.53 -23.73
CA ALA A 189 49.99 55.48 -23.16
C ALA A 189 50.36 55.93 -21.71
N PHE A 190 51.37 55.33 -21.05
CA PHE A 190 51.76 55.73 -19.70
C PHE A 190 53.11 56.42 -19.76
N GLU A 191 53.10 57.70 -19.41
CA GLU A 191 54.37 58.42 -19.23
C GLU A 191 55.23 57.77 -18.13
N GLN A 192 56.45 57.48 -18.43
CA GLN A 192 57.45 57.05 -17.45
C GLN A 192 57.65 58.14 -16.39
N ARG A 193 57.19 57.89 -15.17
CA ARG A 193 57.73 58.61 -13.97
C ARG A 193 58.84 57.85 -13.35
#